data_635387e73297c84b54197db4b2fca44a
#
_entry.id   635387e73297c84b54197db4b2fca44a
#
_cell.length_a   1.000
_cell.length_b   1.000
_cell.length_c   1.000
_cell.angle_alpha   90.00
_cell.angle_beta   90.00
_cell.angle_gamma   90.00
#
_symmetry.space_group_name_H-M   'P 1'
#
loop_
_entity.id
_entity.type
_entity.pdbx_description
1 polymer ?
#
loop_
_entity_poly.entity_id
_entity_poly.type
_entity_poly.pdbx_seq_one_letter_code
_entity_poly.pdbx_strand_id
1 'polypeptide(L)'
;MKTSVILHGLHNEFTLDQMKACIELAEKYGGSFRHVVTGIQITGIEKDDKEQLISELPDGVTTVIHRGVNSLIACVGKGHCKNGQMETKELADYVERKHYGRKTSHKCKIGISGCGRNCPDAMVKDIAFIGTSQGFMLAVGGNTGMRPEAGKILAR
;
A
#
# COMPACT_ATOMS: atom_id res chain seq x y z
N MET A 1 3.85 -23.35 -15.50
CA MET A 1 4.86 -22.37 -15.00
C MET A 1 4.24 -21.55 -13.89
N LYS A 2 4.86 -21.54 -12.72
CA LYS A 2 4.31 -20.86 -11.55
C LYS A 2 4.44 -19.32 -11.60
N THR A 3 3.47 -18.62 -11.04
CA THR A 3 3.38 -17.17 -11.00
C THR A 3 2.91 -16.68 -9.63
N SER A 4 2.67 -15.40 -9.51
CA SER A 4 2.15 -14.77 -8.29
C SER A 4 1.23 -13.60 -8.59
N VAL A 5 0.39 -13.24 -7.61
CA VAL A 5 -0.49 -12.07 -7.62
C VAL A 5 -0.28 -11.28 -6.34
N ILE A 6 -0.05 -9.98 -6.44
CA ILE A 6 0.00 -9.09 -5.29
C ILE A 6 -1.39 -8.48 -5.12
N LEU A 7 -1.98 -8.71 -3.96
CA LEU A 7 -3.29 -8.22 -3.57
C LEU A 7 -3.16 -6.82 -2.96
N HIS A 8 -4.11 -5.97 -3.25
CA HIS A 8 -4.22 -4.64 -2.69
C HIS A 8 -5.61 -4.47 -2.08
N GLY A 9 -5.65 -4.18 -0.79
CA GLY A 9 -6.83 -3.70 -0.08
C GLY A 9 -6.80 -2.18 0.05
N LEU A 10 -7.88 -1.55 0.47
CA LEU A 10 -7.97 -0.11 0.68
C LEU A 10 -6.87 0.36 1.66
N HIS A 11 -6.00 1.29 1.23
CA HIS A 11 -4.76 1.71 1.90
C HIS A 11 -3.94 0.58 2.55
N ASN A 12 -3.99 -0.58 1.91
CA ASN A 12 -3.32 -1.81 2.33
C ASN A 12 -3.93 -2.47 3.59
N GLU A 13 -5.18 -2.13 3.92
CA GLU A 13 -5.98 -2.83 4.92
C GLU A 13 -6.89 -3.87 4.27
N PHE A 14 -7.16 -4.95 5.00
CA PHE A 14 -8.08 -6.01 4.63
C PHE A 14 -9.03 -6.27 5.79
N THR A 15 -10.30 -6.41 5.53
CA THR A 15 -11.23 -6.92 6.54
C THR A 15 -10.96 -8.39 6.84
N LEU A 16 -11.43 -8.89 7.98
CA LEU A 16 -11.27 -10.31 8.32
C LEU A 16 -11.92 -11.23 7.28
N ASP A 17 -13.06 -10.82 6.71
CA ASP A 17 -13.75 -11.63 5.71
C ASP A 17 -13.03 -11.61 4.35
N GLN A 18 -12.47 -10.46 3.95
CA GLN A 18 -11.59 -10.38 2.79
C GLN A 18 -10.35 -11.26 2.96
N MET A 19 -9.74 -11.26 4.16
CA MET A 19 -8.59 -12.11 4.44
C MET A 19 -8.93 -13.60 4.37
N LYS A 20 -10.07 -14.02 4.94
CA LYS A 20 -10.54 -15.42 4.86
C LYS A 20 -10.75 -15.84 3.41
N ALA A 21 -11.48 -15.03 2.63
CA ALA A 21 -11.73 -15.31 1.22
C ALA A 21 -10.41 -15.40 0.42
N CYS A 22 -9.44 -14.54 0.68
CA CYS A 22 -8.13 -14.62 0.02
C CYS A 22 -7.36 -15.89 0.43
N ILE A 23 -7.48 -16.36 1.69
CA ILE A 23 -6.87 -17.61 2.14
C ILE A 23 -7.49 -18.80 1.41
N GLU A 24 -8.82 -18.87 1.35
CA GLU A 24 -9.55 -19.92 0.63
C GLU A 24 -9.18 -19.96 -0.86
N LEU A 25 -9.03 -18.79 -1.50
CA LEU A 25 -8.54 -18.71 -2.86
C LEU A 25 -7.11 -19.22 -3.01
N ALA A 26 -6.22 -18.87 -2.10
CA ALA A 26 -4.85 -19.36 -2.14
C ALA A 26 -4.80 -20.89 -1.99
N GLU A 27 -5.59 -21.47 -1.10
CA GLU A 27 -5.73 -22.93 -0.93
C GLU A 27 -6.30 -23.58 -2.20
N LYS A 28 -7.37 -23.03 -2.76
CA LYS A 28 -8.02 -23.51 -3.99
C LYS A 28 -7.04 -23.65 -5.16
N TYR A 29 -6.13 -22.68 -5.30
CA TYR A 29 -5.14 -22.64 -6.39
C TYR A 29 -3.76 -23.20 -5.98
N GLY A 30 -3.65 -23.86 -4.83
CA GLY A 30 -2.41 -24.48 -4.36
C GLY A 30 -1.28 -23.49 -4.09
N GLY A 31 -1.63 -22.25 -3.79
CA GLY A 31 -0.70 -21.17 -3.52
C GLY A 31 -0.32 -21.06 -2.05
N SER A 32 0.52 -20.10 -1.76
CA SER A 32 0.92 -19.71 -0.41
C SER A 32 1.00 -18.20 -0.27
N PHE A 33 0.85 -17.69 0.96
CA PHE A 33 0.93 -16.27 1.26
C PHE A 33 2.35 -15.81 1.52
N ARG A 34 2.65 -14.60 1.02
CA ARG A 34 3.85 -13.86 1.37
C ARG A 34 3.48 -12.40 1.66
N HIS A 35 3.95 -11.87 2.77
CA HIS A 35 3.88 -10.43 3.01
C HIS A 35 4.90 -9.70 2.14
N VAL A 36 4.48 -8.64 1.47
CA VAL A 36 5.33 -7.74 0.68
C VAL A 36 5.03 -6.28 1.05
N VAL A 37 5.95 -5.38 0.72
CA VAL A 37 5.83 -3.95 1.09
C VAL A 37 4.52 -3.31 0.60
N THR A 38 3.98 -3.79 -0.51
CA THR A 38 2.78 -3.21 -1.16
C THR A 38 1.50 -4.00 -0.89
N GLY A 39 1.54 -4.98 0.01
CA GLY A 39 0.35 -5.79 0.31
C GLY A 39 0.66 -7.24 0.64
N ILE A 40 -0.25 -8.11 0.28
CA ILE A 40 -0.12 -9.56 0.42
C ILE A 40 0.07 -10.15 -0.97
N GLN A 41 0.98 -11.09 -1.08
CA GLN A 41 1.23 -11.80 -2.34
C GLN A 41 0.82 -13.28 -2.21
N ILE A 42 -0.02 -13.74 -3.11
CA ILE A 42 -0.27 -15.17 -3.32
C ILE A 42 0.78 -15.66 -4.33
N THR A 43 1.55 -16.66 -3.95
CA THR A 43 2.64 -17.23 -4.77
C THR A 43 2.40 -18.70 -5.03
N GLY A 44 3.05 -19.25 -6.05
CA GLY A 44 3.01 -20.69 -6.33
C GLY A 44 1.81 -21.15 -7.15
N ILE A 45 0.95 -20.23 -7.61
CA ILE A 45 -0.18 -20.53 -8.50
C ILE A 45 0.29 -20.84 -9.92
N GLU A 46 -0.45 -21.65 -10.68
CA GLU A 46 -0.15 -21.86 -12.08
C GLU A 46 -0.48 -20.58 -12.90
N LYS A 47 0.30 -20.36 -13.96
CA LYS A 47 0.14 -19.16 -14.78
C LYS A 47 -1.23 -19.06 -15.42
N ASP A 48 -1.80 -20.18 -15.82
CA ASP A 48 -3.07 -20.26 -16.52
C ASP A 48 -4.27 -19.98 -15.57
N ASP A 49 -4.10 -20.22 -14.26
CA ASP A 49 -5.11 -19.95 -13.23
C ASP A 49 -5.13 -18.49 -12.74
N LYS A 50 -4.12 -17.71 -13.13
CA LYS A 50 -3.94 -16.36 -12.59
C LYS A 50 -5.13 -15.44 -12.85
N GLU A 51 -5.66 -15.41 -14.06
CA GLU A 51 -6.77 -14.53 -14.43
C GLU A 51 -8.06 -14.95 -13.72
N GLN A 52 -8.28 -16.26 -13.59
CA GLN A 52 -9.43 -16.79 -12.89
C GLN A 52 -9.36 -16.45 -11.39
N LEU A 53 -8.21 -16.66 -10.74
CA LEU A 53 -8.00 -16.24 -9.36
C LEU A 53 -8.30 -14.75 -9.17
N ILE A 54 -7.84 -13.89 -10.08
CA ILE A 54 -8.09 -12.44 -10.01
C ILE A 54 -9.59 -12.13 -10.12
N SER A 55 -10.33 -12.84 -10.96
CA SER A 55 -11.77 -12.63 -11.13
C SER A 55 -12.60 -13.08 -9.92
N GLU A 56 -12.05 -13.96 -9.08
CA GLU A 56 -12.70 -14.48 -7.87
C GLU A 56 -12.30 -13.71 -6.60
N LEU A 57 -11.52 -12.62 -6.71
CA LEU A 57 -11.15 -11.82 -5.55
C LEU A 57 -12.39 -11.22 -4.88
N PRO A 58 -12.42 -11.15 -3.54
CA PRO A 58 -13.54 -10.58 -2.83
C PRO A 58 -13.67 -9.07 -3.08
N ASP A 59 -14.88 -8.54 -2.94
CA ASP A 59 -15.16 -7.12 -3.12
C ASP A 59 -14.22 -6.25 -2.31
N GLY A 60 -13.71 -5.18 -2.95
CA GLY A 60 -12.76 -4.25 -2.36
C GLY A 60 -11.31 -4.73 -2.33
N VAL A 61 -11.03 -5.95 -2.78
CA VAL A 61 -9.66 -6.43 -3.00
C VAL A 61 -9.35 -6.41 -4.50
N THR A 62 -8.23 -5.83 -4.85
CA THR A 62 -7.76 -5.72 -6.24
C THR A 62 -6.32 -6.21 -6.36
N THR A 63 -5.79 -6.20 -7.54
CA THR A 63 -4.36 -6.45 -7.75
C THR A 63 -3.59 -5.14 -7.85
N VAL A 64 -2.34 -5.16 -7.39
CA VAL A 64 -1.45 -4.00 -7.54
C VAL A 64 -1.23 -3.69 -9.02
N ILE A 65 -1.47 -2.45 -9.40
CA ILE A 65 -1.17 -1.95 -10.74
C ILE A 65 0.32 -1.68 -10.90
N HIS A 66 0.85 -1.86 -12.10
CA HIS A 66 2.29 -1.75 -12.33
C HIS A 66 2.78 -0.34 -12.66
N ARG A 67 1.87 0.57 -13.05
CA ARG A 67 2.19 1.97 -13.41
C ARG A 67 1.15 2.90 -12.79
N GLY A 68 1.54 4.16 -12.58
CA GLY A 68 0.66 5.15 -11.98
C GLY A 68 0.79 5.20 -10.46
N VAL A 69 -0.20 5.77 -9.79
CA VAL A 69 -0.31 5.76 -8.33
C VAL A 69 -0.72 4.35 -7.91
N ASN A 70 0.24 3.55 -7.50
CA ASN A 70 0.09 2.10 -7.36
C ASN A 70 0.37 1.56 -5.96
N SER A 71 0.73 2.41 -5.05
CA SER A 71 0.98 2.01 -3.66
C SER A 71 0.71 3.17 -2.73
N LEU A 72 -0.16 2.96 -1.77
CA LEU A 72 -0.36 3.83 -0.64
C LEU A 72 -0.17 3.01 0.62
N ILE A 73 0.72 3.47 1.50
CA ILE A 73 1.00 2.83 2.78
C ILE A 73 0.83 3.87 3.87
N ALA A 74 -0.07 3.60 4.81
CA ALA A 74 -0.28 4.43 5.99
C ALA A 74 0.04 3.64 7.25
N CYS A 75 0.59 4.29 8.27
CA CYS A 75 0.65 3.68 9.60
C CYS A 75 -0.69 3.85 10.33
N VAL A 76 -0.86 3.17 11.45
CA VAL A 76 -2.12 3.16 12.21
C VAL A 76 -2.51 4.51 12.85
N GLY A 77 -1.61 5.50 12.86
CA GLY A 77 -1.90 6.85 13.33
C GLY A 77 -2.14 7.01 14.83
N LYS A 78 -2.65 8.21 15.21
CA LYS A 78 -2.83 8.63 16.61
C LYS A 78 -3.82 7.74 17.37
N GLY A 79 -4.87 7.24 16.70
CA GLY A 79 -5.92 6.45 17.37
C GLY A 79 -5.42 5.12 17.91
N HIS A 80 -4.34 4.57 17.36
CA HIS A 80 -3.85 3.23 17.68
C HIS A 80 -2.36 3.17 18.06
N CYS A 81 -1.63 4.28 17.94
CA CYS A 81 -0.20 4.33 18.24
C CYS A 81 0.11 5.39 19.29
N LYS A 82 0.75 4.98 20.40
CA LYS A 82 1.16 5.91 21.50
C LYS A 82 2.08 7.06 21.05
N ASN A 83 2.79 6.88 19.93
CA ASN A 83 3.67 7.92 19.37
C ASN A 83 2.99 8.72 18.24
N GLY A 84 1.77 8.34 17.84
CA GLY A 84 1.02 9.02 16.79
C GLY A 84 0.68 10.45 17.17
N GLN A 85 1.02 11.41 16.32
CA GLN A 85 0.67 12.83 16.48
C GLN A 85 -0.55 13.19 15.64
N MET A 86 -0.69 12.55 14.47
CA MET A 86 -1.79 12.76 13.53
C MET A 86 -2.54 11.47 13.27
N GLU A 87 -3.85 11.59 13.04
CA GLU A 87 -4.66 10.51 12.50
C GLU A 87 -4.36 10.34 11.02
N THR A 88 -4.17 9.09 10.58
CA THR A 88 -3.73 8.80 9.22
C THR A 88 -4.82 8.26 8.32
N LYS A 89 -5.84 7.63 8.90
CA LYS A 89 -6.88 6.91 8.15
C LYS A 89 -7.66 7.80 7.20
N GLU A 90 -8.15 8.94 7.67
CA GLU A 90 -8.94 9.86 6.85
C GLU A 90 -8.16 10.40 5.66
N LEU A 91 -6.88 10.75 5.89
CA LEU A 91 -6.00 11.20 4.81
C LEU A 91 -5.72 10.06 3.83
N ALA A 92 -5.49 8.85 4.32
CA ALA A 92 -5.28 7.68 3.49
C ALA A 92 -6.50 7.37 2.63
N ASP A 93 -7.70 7.34 3.22
CA ASP A 93 -8.98 7.17 2.51
C ASP A 93 -9.16 8.21 1.40
N TYR A 94 -8.91 9.47 1.71
CA TYR A 94 -9.04 10.56 0.74
C TYR A 94 -8.07 10.40 -0.42
N VAL A 95 -6.79 10.18 -0.12
CA VAL A 95 -5.74 10.05 -1.14
C VAL A 95 -5.98 8.84 -2.02
N GLU A 96 -6.36 7.71 -1.43
CA GLU A 96 -6.62 6.48 -2.18
C GLU A 96 -7.80 6.63 -3.13
N ARG A 97 -8.96 7.06 -2.63
CA ARG A 97 -10.15 7.23 -3.47
C ARG A 97 -9.95 8.21 -4.62
N LYS A 98 -9.11 9.22 -4.40
CA LYS A 98 -8.91 10.29 -5.37
C LYS A 98 -7.76 10.04 -6.34
N HIS A 99 -6.76 9.29 -5.94
CA HIS A 99 -5.50 9.21 -6.67
C HIS A 99 -5.06 7.80 -7.04
N TYR A 100 -5.47 6.75 -6.31
CA TYR A 100 -5.08 5.38 -6.64
C TYR A 100 -5.51 5.03 -8.07
N GLY A 101 -4.64 4.37 -8.81
CA GLY A 101 -4.90 4.03 -10.21
C GLY A 101 -4.71 5.15 -11.23
N ARG A 102 -4.52 6.42 -10.80
CA ARG A 102 -4.25 7.52 -11.75
C ARG A 102 -2.97 7.24 -12.52
N LYS A 103 -3.04 7.40 -13.83
CA LYS A 103 -1.89 7.22 -14.71
C LYS A 103 -0.84 8.30 -14.46
N THR A 104 0.41 7.88 -14.32
CA THR A 104 1.61 8.73 -14.24
C THR A 104 2.67 8.15 -15.17
N SER A 105 3.69 8.92 -15.53
CA SER A 105 4.79 8.44 -16.38
C SER A 105 5.53 7.24 -15.79
N HIS A 106 5.64 7.21 -14.45
CA HIS A 106 6.32 6.16 -13.69
C HIS A 106 5.43 5.69 -12.55
N LYS A 107 5.91 4.70 -11.77
CA LYS A 107 5.28 4.32 -10.51
C LYS A 107 5.30 5.51 -9.56
N CYS A 108 4.19 5.75 -8.88
CA CYS A 108 4.09 6.75 -7.83
C CYS A 108 3.64 6.06 -6.55
N LYS A 109 4.47 6.10 -5.54
CA LYS A 109 4.24 5.51 -4.23
C LYS A 109 3.99 6.63 -3.23
N ILE A 110 2.97 6.46 -2.39
CA ILE A 110 2.59 7.44 -1.38
C ILE A 110 2.76 6.80 -0.01
N GLY A 111 3.39 7.52 0.92
CA GLY A 111 3.56 7.11 2.30
C GLY A 111 2.94 8.11 3.27
N ILE A 112 2.18 7.63 4.26
CA ILE A 112 1.55 8.44 5.28
C ILE A 112 1.98 7.95 6.66
N SER A 113 2.75 8.75 7.37
CA SER A 113 3.18 8.48 8.74
C SER A 113 2.50 9.43 9.72
N GLY A 114 1.90 8.91 10.77
CA GLY A 114 1.25 9.69 11.82
C GLY A 114 2.21 10.45 12.75
N CYS A 115 3.52 10.27 12.61
CA CYS A 115 4.55 11.00 13.38
C CYS A 115 5.93 10.89 12.70
N GLY A 116 6.91 11.64 13.23
CA GLY A 116 8.27 11.69 12.71
C GLY A 116 9.08 10.38 12.81
N ARG A 117 8.54 9.31 13.41
CA ARG A 117 9.19 7.99 13.42
C ARG A 117 9.23 7.32 12.04
N ASN A 118 8.36 7.76 11.12
CA ASN A 118 8.39 7.35 9.73
C ASN A 118 8.30 5.83 9.51
N CYS A 119 7.53 5.10 10.33
CA CYS A 119 7.42 3.64 10.28
C CYS A 119 7.06 3.04 8.90
N PRO A 120 6.21 3.68 8.06
CA PRO A 120 5.92 3.19 6.72
C PRO A 120 6.99 3.59 5.69
N ASP A 121 8.16 4.07 6.11
CA ASP A 121 9.22 4.58 5.24
C ASP A 121 8.72 5.66 4.26
N ALA A 122 7.81 6.51 4.73
CA ALA A 122 7.16 7.51 3.89
C ALA A 122 8.17 8.47 3.25
N MET A 123 9.20 8.91 3.97
CA MET A 123 10.21 9.85 3.46
C MET A 123 10.98 9.35 2.23
N VAL A 124 10.99 8.05 1.97
CA VAL A 124 11.61 7.48 0.76
C VAL A 124 10.58 7.03 -0.28
N LYS A 125 9.34 7.52 -0.20
CA LYS A 125 8.32 7.37 -1.24
C LYS A 125 8.29 8.63 -2.11
N ASP A 126 7.66 8.52 -3.29
CA ASP A 126 7.55 9.66 -4.23
C ASP A 126 6.80 10.84 -3.60
N ILE A 127 5.78 10.55 -2.78
CA ILE A 127 5.04 11.53 -1.98
C ILE A 127 4.95 11.02 -0.54
N ALA A 128 5.26 11.89 0.43
CA ALA A 128 5.26 11.57 1.85
C ALA A 128 4.45 12.59 2.65
N PHE A 129 3.58 12.09 3.52
CA PHE A 129 2.92 12.88 4.55
C PHE A 129 3.44 12.41 5.91
N ILE A 130 4.04 13.33 6.67
CA ILE A 130 4.62 13.04 7.98
C ILE A 130 3.90 13.86 9.05
N GLY A 131 3.23 13.19 9.97
CA GLY A 131 2.52 13.83 11.08
C GLY A 131 3.47 14.59 12.02
N THR A 132 3.05 15.79 12.37
CA THR A 132 3.65 16.65 13.37
C THR A 132 2.58 17.09 14.38
N SER A 133 2.96 17.80 15.44
CA SER A 133 1.99 18.35 16.39
C SER A 133 1.07 19.43 15.80
N GLN A 134 1.41 19.95 14.62
CA GLN A 134 0.67 21.05 13.96
C GLN A 134 -0.07 20.62 12.68
N GLY A 135 0.10 19.37 12.22
CA GLY A 135 -0.47 18.86 10.98
C GLY A 135 0.45 17.92 10.26
N PHE A 136 0.27 17.79 8.96
CA PHE A 136 1.14 16.97 8.13
C PHE A 136 2.18 17.81 7.38
N MET A 137 3.41 17.41 7.51
CA MET A 137 4.50 17.85 6.64
C MET A 137 4.42 17.07 5.32
N LEU A 138 4.46 17.78 4.20
CA LEU A 138 4.51 17.18 2.86
C LEU A 138 5.95 17.15 2.34
N ALA A 139 6.41 15.99 1.92
CA ALA A 139 7.67 15.84 1.21
C ALA A 139 7.46 15.08 -0.11
N VAL A 140 8.33 15.33 -1.09
CA VAL A 140 8.27 14.70 -2.41
C VAL A 140 9.66 14.32 -2.93
N GLY A 141 9.68 13.39 -3.89
CA GLY A 141 10.90 12.96 -4.57
C GLY A 141 11.76 11.99 -3.78
N GLY A 142 11.18 11.30 -2.78
CA GLY A 142 11.85 10.19 -2.12
C GLY A 142 12.02 9.00 -3.08
N ASN A 143 13.04 8.20 -2.84
CA ASN A 143 13.37 7.03 -3.65
C ASN A 143 13.96 5.91 -2.79
N THR A 144 13.48 4.68 -2.99
CA THR A 144 14.00 3.45 -2.34
C THR A 144 14.80 2.57 -3.30
N GLY A 145 15.19 3.08 -4.47
CA GLY A 145 15.96 2.32 -5.46
C GLY A 145 17.41 2.06 -5.02
N MET A 146 18.27 1.75 -5.98
CA MET A 146 19.70 1.47 -5.74
C MET A 146 20.46 2.63 -5.08
N ARG A 147 19.93 3.85 -5.21
CA ARG A 147 20.45 5.05 -4.53
C ARG A 147 19.29 5.67 -3.76
N PRO A 148 19.05 5.24 -2.50
CA PRO A 148 17.95 5.75 -1.72
C PRO A 148 18.15 7.22 -1.37
N GLU A 149 17.10 8.01 -1.53
CA GLU A 149 17.09 9.42 -1.19
C GLU A 149 15.82 9.76 -0.41
N ALA A 150 15.95 10.61 0.59
CA ALA A 150 14.80 11.16 1.30
C ALA A 150 14.14 12.26 0.48
N GLY A 151 12.81 12.31 0.54
CA GLY A 151 12.02 13.36 -0.10
C GLY A 151 12.36 14.76 0.44
N LYS A 152 12.22 15.75 -0.43
CA LYS A 152 12.39 17.17 -0.06
C LYS A 152 11.09 17.72 0.51
N ILE A 153 11.17 18.43 1.62
CA ILE A 153 10.02 19.05 2.27
C ILE A 153 9.52 20.20 1.39
N LEU A 154 8.23 20.18 1.04
CA LEU A 154 7.56 21.24 0.29
C LEU A 154 6.71 22.15 1.18
N ALA A 155 6.04 21.58 2.19
CA ALA A 155 5.13 22.30 3.09
C ALA A 155 5.14 21.68 4.50
N ARG A 156 4.77 22.52 5.47
CA ARG A 156 4.60 22.14 6.89
C ARG A 156 3.27 22.66 7.39
#